data_f73202e5bf07bc3973609cb2de6c897c
#
_entry.id   f73202e5bf07bc3973609cb2de6c897c
#
_cell.length_a   1.000
_cell.length_b   1.000
_cell.length_c   1.000
_cell.angle_alpha   90.00
_cell.angle_beta   90.00
_cell.angle_gamma   90.00
#
_symmetry.space_group_name_H-M   'P 1'
#
loop_
_entity.id
_entity.type
_entity.pdbx_description
1 polymer ?
#
loop_
_entity_poly.entity_id
_entity_poly.type
_entity_poly.pdbx_seq_one_letter_code
_entity_poly.pdbx_strand_id
1 'polypeptide(L)'
;MYEQNGFDSSGNYRYNYTQPPQGGDPWDRPQPSPVPPKPPKKKGGAGRAVALVLCCAIAGGGAGLGGAAAYSHLNQPPQNETTIYRNEVDPTAVNVKQADGLTPMSLSEIYAAYADSCVCISVQGMATSGWYQQPTSGAGSGFIISEDGYIVTNYHVIDGATAIRVTLNNGDSYDAKLVGGEELNDVAVLKIDGVSGLKPVVLGDSTDLVVGETVCTIGNALGTLSFSQTSGYVSSTGRSITMSDGTVMNNMIQTDCTINSGNSGGPLFDSYGRVVGITSAKLSNNGQSSQA
;
A
#
# COMPACT_ATOMS: atom_id res chain seq x y z
N MET A 1 -31.72 4.73 -16.76
CA MET A 1 -32.46 5.53 -15.77
C MET A 1 -31.78 5.28 -14.45
N TYR A 2 -30.95 6.22 -13.98
CA TYR A 2 -30.18 6.08 -12.74
C TYR A 2 -31.03 6.67 -11.61
N GLU A 3 -31.48 5.82 -10.68
CA GLU A 3 -32.14 6.31 -9.46
C GLU A 3 -31.07 6.73 -8.46
N GLN A 4 -31.18 7.96 -7.98
CA GLN A 4 -30.31 8.56 -7.00
C GLN A 4 -30.58 7.97 -5.62
N ASN A 5 -29.53 7.47 -4.97
CA ASN A 5 -29.55 7.16 -3.55
C ASN A 5 -29.58 8.47 -2.75
N GLY A 6 -30.47 8.58 -1.76
CA GLY A 6 -30.66 9.79 -0.97
C GLY A 6 -30.93 9.50 0.51
N PHE A 7 -30.79 10.54 1.33
CA PHE A 7 -31.13 10.50 2.74
C PHE A 7 -32.68 10.71 2.91
N ASP A 8 -33.27 10.00 3.88
CA ASP A 8 -34.66 10.24 4.27
C ASP A 8 -34.78 11.54 5.11
N SER A 9 -36.03 11.95 5.37
CA SER A 9 -36.31 13.17 6.13
C SER A 9 -35.87 13.14 7.60
N SER A 10 -35.33 12.00 8.07
CA SER A 10 -34.78 11.79 9.41
C SER A 10 -33.25 11.71 9.41
N GLY A 11 -32.58 11.91 8.25
CA GLY A 11 -31.13 11.92 8.13
C GLY A 11 -30.46 10.54 8.06
N ASN A 12 -31.24 9.47 7.86
CA ASN A 12 -30.69 8.12 7.74
C ASN A 12 -30.47 7.71 6.28
N TYR A 13 -29.36 7.08 5.99
CA TYR A 13 -29.02 6.56 4.67
C TYR A 13 -29.82 5.29 4.37
N ARG A 14 -30.67 5.28 3.33
CA ARG A 14 -31.36 4.08 2.85
C ARG A 14 -30.58 3.44 1.69
N TYR A 15 -30.18 2.22 1.90
CA TYR A 15 -29.65 1.34 0.86
C TYR A 15 -30.84 0.62 0.18
N ASN A 16 -31.16 0.95 -1.07
CA ASN A 16 -32.08 0.16 -1.87
C ASN A 16 -31.32 -0.98 -2.55
N TYR A 17 -31.43 -2.17 -1.98
CA TYR A 17 -30.92 -3.39 -2.61
C TYR A 17 -32.01 -3.92 -3.55
N THR A 18 -31.91 -3.70 -4.83
CA THR A 18 -32.70 -4.42 -5.85
C THR A 18 -32.09 -5.82 -6.02
N GLN A 19 -32.80 -6.84 -5.60
CA GLN A 19 -32.45 -8.22 -5.91
C GLN A 19 -32.33 -8.38 -7.42
N PRO A 20 -31.27 -9.01 -7.94
CA PRO A 20 -31.22 -9.43 -9.34
C PRO A 20 -32.34 -10.43 -9.60
N PRO A 21 -32.93 -10.46 -10.82
CA PRO A 21 -33.97 -11.42 -11.18
C PRO A 21 -33.43 -12.84 -10.95
N GLN A 22 -34.22 -13.66 -10.27
CA GLN A 22 -33.95 -15.05 -10.04
C GLN A 22 -33.88 -15.75 -11.40
N GLY A 23 -32.70 -15.97 -11.93
CA GLY A 23 -32.42 -16.85 -13.05
C GLY A 23 -32.68 -18.28 -12.60
N GLY A 24 -33.43 -19.02 -13.44
CA GLY A 24 -33.78 -20.42 -13.20
C GLY A 24 -32.54 -21.28 -12.91
N ASP A 25 -32.79 -22.37 -12.21
CA ASP A 25 -31.86 -23.40 -11.74
C ASP A 25 -30.88 -23.82 -12.86
N PRO A 26 -29.56 -23.78 -12.63
CA PRO A 26 -28.54 -24.18 -13.64
C PRO A 26 -28.59 -25.66 -14.03
N TRP A 27 -29.47 -26.47 -13.38
CA TRP A 27 -29.57 -27.92 -13.58
C TRP A 27 -30.76 -28.37 -14.44
N ASP A 28 -31.57 -27.45 -14.94
CA ASP A 28 -32.71 -27.79 -15.82
C ASP A 28 -32.20 -28.08 -17.25
N ARG A 29 -31.73 -29.32 -17.46
CA ARG A 29 -31.37 -29.83 -18.78
C ARG A 29 -32.62 -30.31 -19.49
N PRO A 30 -32.87 -29.91 -20.76
CA PRO A 30 -33.96 -30.45 -21.55
C PRO A 30 -33.80 -31.98 -21.73
N GLN A 31 -34.84 -32.71 -21.42
CA GLN A 31 -34.94 -34.16 -21.66
C GLN A 31 -34.85 -34.44 -23.15
N PRO A 32 -34.11 -35.45 -23.59
CA PRO A 32 -34.04 -35.83 -25.00
C PRO A 32 -35.35 -36.43 -25.50
N SER A 33 -35.79 -35.97 -26.65
CA SER A 33 -37.00 -36.45 -27.34
C SER A 33 -36.94 -37.97 -27.65
N PRO A 34 -38.09 -38.67 -27.60
CA PRO A 34 -38.12 -40.12 -27.84
C PRO A 34 -37.76 -40.47 -29.27
N VAL A 35 -36.94 -41.50 -29.39
CA VAL A 35 -36.48 -42.06 -30.67
C VAL A 35 -37.57 -42.86 -31.36
N PRO A 36 -37.84 -42.67 -32.65
CA PRO A 36 -38.87 -43.47 -33.39
C PRO A 36 -38.46 -44.94 -33.60
N PRO A 37 -39.41 -45.86 -33.69
CA PRO A 37 -39.12 -47.30 -33.77
C PRO A 37 -38.53 -47.71 -35.11
N LYS A 38 -37.59 -48.72 -35.07
CA LYS A 38 -36.90 -49.27 -36.22
C LYS A 38 -37.82 -50.10 -37.15
N PRO A 39 -37.64 -50.01 -38.46
CA PRO A 39 -38.38 -50.84 -39.40
C PRO A 39 -37.87 -52.28 -39.42
N PRO A 40 -38.70 -53.28 -39.90
CA PRO A 40 -38.42 -54.72 -39.81
C PRO A 40 -37.36 -55.16 -40.80
N LYS A 41 -36.56 -56.15 -40.39
CA LYS A 41 -35.47 -56.77 -41.15
C LYS A 41 -36.00 -57.65 -42.28
N LYS A 42 -35.55 -57.47 -43.54
CA LYS A 42 -35.66 -58.45 -44.64
C LYS A 42 -34.45 -59.38 -44.62
N LYS A 43 -34.73 -60.70 -44.67
CA LYS A 43 -33.71 -61.75 -44.79
C LYS A 43 -33.35 -61.89 -46.29
N GLY A 44 -32.07 -62.02 -46.63
CA GLY A 44 -31.63 -62.43 -47.94
C GLY A 44 -30.15 -62.30 -48.22
N GLY A 45 -29.39 -63.40 -48.37
CA GLY A 45 -28.17 -63.51 -49.16
C GLY A 45 -26.83 -63.35 -48.37
N ALA A 46 -26.52 -64.31 -47.51
CA ALA A 46 -25.23 -64.42 -46.87
C ALA A 46 -24.29 -65.34 -47.69
N GLY A 47 -23.27 -64.86 -48.29
CA GLY A 47 -22.19 -65.68 -48.83
C GLY A 47 -21.06 -64.96 -49.55
N ARG A 48 -21.36 -63.94 -50.31
CA ARG A 48 -20.34 -63.17 -51.06
C ARG A 48 -20.03 -61.77 -50.49
N ALA A 49 -20.86 -61.37 -49.60
CA ALA A 49 -20.69 -60.03 -48.92
C ALA A 49 -19.65 -60.07 -47.81
N VAL A 50 -19.38 -61.24 -47.18
CA VAL A 50 -18.50 -61.34 -46.03
C VAL A 50 -17.02 -61.10 -46.37
N ALA A 51 -16.55 -61.53 -47.51
CA ALA A 51 -15.17 -61.35 -47.96
C ALA A 51 -14.87 -59.89 -48.35
N LEU A 52 -15.82 -59.22 -49.03
CA LEU A 52 -15.69 -57.80 -49.37
C LEU A 52 -15.76 -56.88 -48.16
N VAL A 53 -16.62 -57.23 -47.22
CA VAL A 53 -16.73 -56.46 -45.93
C VAL A 53 -15.47 -56.58 -45.07
N LEU A 54 -14.83 -57.78 -45.08
CA LEU A 54 -13.56 -57.96 -44.34
C LEU A 54 -12.40 -57.18 -44.95
N CYS A 55 -12.29 -57.16 -46.33
CA CYS A 55 -11.27 -56.34 -46.96
C CYS A 55 -11.49 -54.83 -46.78
N CYS A 56 -12.75 -54.37 -46.82
CA CYS A 56 -13.06 -52.97 -46.59
C CYS A 56 -12.89 -52.58 -45.10
N ALA A 57 -13.12 -53.50 -44.15
CA ALA A 57 -12.91 -53.25 -42.73
C ALA A 57 -11.41 -53.15 -42.39
N ILE A 58 -10.55 -53.97 -43.02
CA ILE A 58 -9.11 -53.89 -42.78
C ILE A 58 -8.51 -52.65 -43.44
N ALA A 59 -8.91 -52.34 -44.70
CA ALA A 59 -8.42 -51.13 -45.38
C ALA A 59 -8.99 -49.84 -44.78
N GLY A 60 -10.28 -49.85 -44.40
CA GLY A 60 -10.94 -48.70 -43.74
C GLY A 60 -10.50 -48.51 -42.30
N GLY A 61 -10.28 -49.59 -41.54
CA GLY A 61 -9.81 -49.55 -40.16
C GLY A 61 -8.37 -49.02 -40.05
N GLY A 62 -7.47 -49.47 -40.99
CA GLY A 62 -6.09 -48.98 -41.00
C GLY A 62 -5.99 -47.50 -41.43
N ALA A 63 -6.77 -47.10 -42.43
CA ALA A 63 -6.82 -45.69 -42.84
C ALA A 63 -7.55 -44.80 -41.82
N GLY A 64 -8.59 -45.36 -41.11
CA GLY A 64 -9.32 -44.65 -40.08
C GLY A 64 -8.48 -44.40 -38.83
N LEU A 65 -7.75 -45.41 -38.36
CA LEU A 65 -6.86 -45.26 -37.19
C LEU A 65 -5.66 -44.39 -37.51
N GLY A 66 -5.04 -44.57 -38.70
CA GLY A 66 -3.94 -43.70 -39.14
C GLY A 66 -4.37 -42.25 -39.38
N GLY A 67 -5.56 -42.04 -39.94
CA GLY A 67 -6.15 -40.73 -40.17
C GLY A 67 -6.53 -40.04 -38.85
N ALA A 68 -7.12 -40.78 -37.88
CA ALA A 68 -7.46 -40.26 -36.58
C ALA A 68 -6.20 -39.87 -35.79
N ALA A 69 -5.15 -40.71 -35.83
CA ALA A 69 -3.87 -40.40 -35.21
C ALA A 69 -3.19 -39.19 -35.84
N ALA A 70 -3.19 -39.09 -37.17
CA ALA A 70 -2.66 -37.93 -37.88
C ALA A 70 -3.48 -36.67 -37.59
N TYR A 71 -4.82 -36.79 -37.57
CA TYR A 71 -5.71 -35.66 -37.26
C TYR A 71 -5.52 -35.17 -35.82
N SER A 72 -5.38 -36.09 -34.86
CA SER A 72 -5.12 -35.72 -33.46
C SER A 72 -3.75 -35.08 -33.28
N HIS A 73 -2.74 -35.48 -34.08
CA HIS A 73 -1.41 -34.86 -34.05
C HIS A 73 -1.36 -33.48 -34.73
N LEU A 74 -2.13 -33.30 -35.82
CA LEU A 74 -2.15 -32.05 -36.58
C LEU A 74 -3.10 -30.99 -36.01
N ASN A 75 -4.14 -31.43 -35.28
CA ASN A 75 -5.14 -30.56 -34.65
C ASN A 75 -5.08 -30.57 -33.11
N GLN A 76 -3.93 -30.83 -32.52
CA GLN A 76 -3.79 -30.53 -31.13
C GLN A 76 -3.92 -29.00 -31.00
N PRO A 77 -4.93 -28.49 -30.26
CA PRO A 77 -4.93 -27.09 -29.89
C PRO A 77 -3.60 -26.82 -29.18
N PRO A 78 -3.00 -25.63 -29.38
CA PRO A 78 -1.82 -25.28 -28.61
C PRO A 78 -2.17 -25.54 -27.16
N GLN A 79 -1.49 -26.47 -26.55
CA GLN A 79 -1.56 -26.68 -25.11
C GLN A 79 -0.97 -25.40 -24.52
N ASN A 80 -1.80 -24.39 -24.32
CA ASN A 80 -1.48 -23.34 -23.35
C ASN A 80 -1.44 -24.06 -22.00
N GLU A 81 -0.32 -24.72 -21.73
CA GLU A 81 0.00 -25.09 -20.37
C GLU A 81 0.04 -23.77 -19.59
N THR A 82 -1.08 -23.49 -18.92
CA THR A 82 -1.06 -22.51 -17.86
C THR A 82 -0.12 -23.08 -16.81
N THR A 83 1.16 -22.75 -16.95
CA THR A 83 2.16 -23.07 -15.92
C THR A 83 1.78 -22.23 -14.71
N ILE A 84 1.00 -22.81 -13.82
CA ILE A 84 0.83 -22.26 -12.47
C ILE A 84 2.19 -22.47 -11.81
N TYR A 85 2.99 -21.40 -11.77
CA TYR A 85 4.21 -21.38 -11.00
C TYR A 85 3.81 -21.53 -9.52
N ARG A 86 3.77 -22.73 -9.02
CA ARG A 86 3.89 -23.00 -7.60
C ARG A 86 5.38 -22.85 -7.31
N ASN A 87 5.80 -21.63 -7.03
CA ASN A 87 7.10 -21.42 -6.46
C ASN A 87 7.13 -22.16 -5.12
N GLU A 88 7.89 -23.24 -5.05
CA GLU A 88 8.65 -23.48 -3.84
C GLU A 88 9.56 -22.26 -3.73
N VAL A 89 9.15 -21.29 -2.89
CA VAL A 89 9.98 -20.14 -2.54
C VAL A 89 11.18 -20.77 -1.86
N ASP A 90 12.33 -20.78 -2.55
CA ASP A 90 13.59 -21.07 -1.89
C ASP A 90 13.81 -19.97 -0.85
N PRO A 91 13.65 -20.24 0.45
CA PRO A 91 13.79 -19.22 1.50
C PRO A 91 15.20 -18.64 1.56
N THR A 92 16.15 -19.21 0.81
CA THR A 92 17.53 -18.71 0.71
C THR A 92 17.71 -17.62 -0.36
N ALA A 93 16.69 -17.35 -1.21
CA ALA A 93 16.80 -16.38 -2.29
C ALA A 93 16.49 -14.94 -1.88
N VAL A 94 15.94 -14.69 -0.70
CA VAL A 94 15.72 -13.33 -0.16
C VAL A 94 16.93 -12.98 0.70
N ASN A 95 17.95 -12.36 0.09
CA ASN A 95 19.01 -11.67 0.83
C ASN A 95 18.42 -10.41 1.46
N VAL A 96 17.73 -10.57 2.58
CA VAL A 96 17.50 -9.46 3.49
C VAL A 96 18.86 -9.11 4.06
N LYS A 97 19.43 -7.96 3.69
CA LYS A 97 20.62 -7.41 4.35
C LYS A 97 20.24 -7.20 5.81
N GLN A 98 20.60 -8.15 6.64
CA GLN A 98 20.54 -7.97 8.09
C GLN A 98 21.60 -6.92 8.43
N ALA A 99 21.22 -5.83 9.06
CA ALA A 99 22.18 -4.83 9.52
C ALA A 99 23.17 -5.53 10.48
N ASP A 100 24.43 -5.53 10.09
CA ASP A 100 25.47 -6.31 10.76
C ASP A 100 25.48 -6.06 12.28
N GLY A 101 25.16 -7.09 13.06
CA GLY A 101 25.21 -7.08 14.52
C GLY A 101 24.07 -6.38 15.26
N LEU A 102 23.04 -5.87 14.58
CA LEU A 102 21.87 -5.28 15.20
C LEU A 102 20.76 -6.33 15.38
N THR A 103 20.09 -6.28 16.53
CA THR A 103 18.91 -7.11 16.80
C THR A 103 17.66 -6.30 16.49
N PRO A 104 16.71 -6.84 15.70
CA PRO A 104 15.43 -6.17 15.47
C PRO A 104 14.69 -5.93 16.79
N MET A 105 14.10 -4.76 16.92
CA MET A 105 13.30 -4.32 18.04
C MET A 105 11.81 -4.52 17.73
N SER A 106 11.03 -4.88 18.73
CA SER A 106 9.58 -4.80 18.64
C SER A 106 9.11 -3.34 18.61
N LEU A 107 7.91 -3.09 18.08
CA LEU A 107 7.33 -1.75 18.04
C LEU A 107 7.24 -1.10 19.45
N SER A 108 6.95 -1.89 20.48
CA SER A 108 6.92 -1.42 21.87
C SER A 108 8.31 -1.04 22.41
N GLU A 109 9.35 -1.76 22.00
CA GLU A 109 10.73 -1.43 22.36
C GLU A 109 11.21 -0.15 21.67
N ILE A 110 10.87 0.04 20.38
CA ILE A 110 11.16 1.28 19.65
C ILE A 110 10.47 2.46 20.34
N TYR A 111 9.19 2.31 20.71
CA TYR A 111 8.46 3.37 21.42
C TYR A 111 9.11 3.70 22.76
N ALA A 112 9.40 2.70 23.58
CA ALA A 112 10.03 2.91 24.89
C ALA A 112 11.42 3.52 24.78
N ALA A 113 12.17 3.20 23.72
CA ALA A 113 13.50 3.73 23.49
C ALA A 113 13.49 5.19 23.01
N TYR A 114 12.52 5.59 22.17
CA TYR A 114 12.61 6.82 21.39
C TYR A 114 11.43 7.80 21.55
N ALA A 115 10.40 7.50 22.34
CA ALA A 115 9.34 8.47 22.62
C ALA A 115 9.88 9.78 23.20
N ASP A 116 10.92 9.72 24.05
CA ASP A 116 11.59 10.89 24.62
C ASP A 116 12.47 11.64 23.60
N SER A 117 12.79 11.02 22.48
CA SER A 117 13.54 11.64 21.38
C SER A 117 12.62 12.32 20.37
N CYS A 118 11.30 12.10 20.45
CA CYS A 118 10.32 12.74 19.61
C CYS A 118 9.79 14.00 20.28
N VAL A 119 9.36 14.98 19.48
CA VAL A 119 8.83 16.25 20.00
C VAL A 119 7.55 16.63 19.26
N CYS A 120 6.65 17.33 19.97
CA CYS A 120 5.52 18.01 19.37
C CYS A 120 5.91 19.44 19.04
N ILE A 121 5.57 19.92 17.85
CA ILE A 121 5.83 21.28 17.41
C ILE A 121 4.50 21.99 17.24
N SER A 122 4.37 23.16 17.84
CA SER A 122 3.27 24.09 17.62
C SER A 122 3.81 25.42 17.10
N VAL A 123 3.14 25.95 16.09
CA VAL A 123 3.54 27.20 15.45
C VAL A 123 2.40 28.20 15.50
N GLN A 124 2.77 29.46 15.64
CA GLN A 124 1.88 30.59 15.45
C GLN A 124 2.38 31.41 14.26
N GLY A 125 1.46 31.89 13.46
CA GLY A 125 1.76 32.69 12.29
C GLY A 125 0.67 33.71 12.06
N MET A 126 0.80 34.49 10.97
CA MET A 126 -0.18 35.47 10.54
C MET A 126 -0.50 35.21 9.06
N ALA A 127 -1.75 34.91 8.76
CA ALA A 127 -2.22 34.84 7.38
C ALA A 127 -2.78 36.21 6.96
N THR A 128 -2.35 36.70 5.82
CA THR A 128 -2.87 37.94 5.21
C THR A 128 -3.99 37.59 4.24
N SER A 129 -5.21 38.04 4.53
CA SER A 129 -6.34 37.93 3.61
C SER A 129 -6.81 39.31 3.25
N GLY A 130 -6.37 39.82 2.06
CA GLY A 130 -6.62 41.19 1.62
C GLY A 130 -6.00 42.22 2.58
N TRP A 131 -6.82 43.03 3.23
CA TRP A 131 -6.38 44.10 4.16
C TRP A 131 -6.30 43.64 5.62
N TYR A 132 -6.65 42.38 5.93
CA TYR A 132 -6.71 41.87 7.27
C TYR A 132 -5.63 40.80 7.51
N GLN A 133 -4.96 40.90 8.66
CA GLN A 133 -4.09 39.84 9.17
C GLN A 133 -4.87 39.03 10.21
N GLN A 134 -4.87 37.71 10.05
CA GLN A 134 -5.48 36.79 11.02
C GLN A 134 -4.42 35.86 11.61
N PRO A 135 -4.42 35.68 12.94
CA PRO A 135 -3.56 34.68 13.57
C PRO A 135 -3.86 33.29 13.02
N THR A 136 -2.83 32.55 12.71
CA THR A 136 -2.90 31.14 12.32
C THR A 136 -2.13 30.31 13.33
N SER A 137 -2.52 29.06 13.49
CA SER A 137 -1.79 28.09 14.27
C SER A 137 -1.66 26.78 13.50
N GLY A 138 -0.53 26.13 13.67
CA GLY A 138 -0.24 24.83 13.09
C GLY A 138 0.38 23.89 14.12
N ALA A 139 0.36 22.62 13.82
CA ALA A 139 0.99 21.59 14.62
C ALA A 139 1.73 20.59 13.74
N GLY A 140 2.83 20.09 14.23
CA GLY A 140 3.65 19.07 13.61
C GLY A 140 4.43 18.28 14.64
N SER A 141 5.34 17.50 14.15
CA SER A 141 6.26 16.68 14.93
C SER A 141 7.70 17.00 14.58
N GLY A 142 8.61 16.53 15.37
CA GLY A 142 10.05 16.58 15.14
C GLY A 142 10.76 15.50 15.93
N PHE A 143 12.06 15.43 15.77
CA PHE A 143 12.91 14.55 16.56
C PHE A 143 14.26 15.17 16.86
N ILE A 144 14.78 14.82 18.03
CA ILE A 144 16.01 15.34 18.60
C ILE A 144 17.19 14.63 17.95
N ILE A 145 18.16 15.40 17.45
CA ILE A 145 19.38 14.88 16.83
C ILE A 145 20.66 15.17 17.65
N SER A 146 20.54 15.95 18.72
CA SER A 146 21.67 16.23 19.62
C SER A 146 21.23 16.46 21.07
N GLU A 147 22.12 16.15 22.01
CA GLU A 147 21.85 16.31 23.45
C GLU A 147 21.63 17.76 23.89
N ASP A 148 22.10 18.72 23.10
CA ASP A 148 22.00 20.16 23.37
C ASP A 148 20.80 20.83 22.70
N GLY A 149 19.92 20.06 21.99
CA GLY A 149 18.61 20.55 21.56
C GLY A 149 18.49 20.91 20.08
N TYR A 150 19.26 20.34 19.18
CA TYR A 150 18.96 20.39 17.74
C TYR A 150 17.85 19.38 17.42
N ILE A 151 16.89 19.82 16.60
CA ILE A 151 15.68 19.09 16.26
C ILE A 151 15.46 19.17 14.76
N VAL A 152 15.14 18.06 14.14
CA VAL A 152 14.73 17.98 12.72
C VAL A 152 13.22 17.93 12.64
N THR A 153 12.66 18.62 11.63
CA THR A 153 11.23 18.63 11.28
C THR A 153 11.08 18.91 9.77
N ASN A 154 9.84 19.00 9.28
CA ASN A 154 9.58 19.49 7.93
C ASN A 154 9.62 21.02 7.85
N TYR A 155 10.03 21.54 6.67
CA TYR A 155 10.01 22.97 6.39
C TYR A 155 8.59 23.54 6.40
N HIS A 156 7.62 22.83 5.79
CA HIS A 156 6.23 23.26 5.74
C HIS A 156 5.56 23.35 7.11
N VAL A 157 6.07 22.66 8.15
CA VAL A 157 5.57 22.76 9.52
C VAL A 157 5.84 24.13 10.12
N ILE A 158 6.98 24.73 9.73
CA ILE A 158 7.44 26.01 10.31
C ILE A 158 7.35 27.18 9.33
N ASP A 159 6.94 26.93 8.09
CA ASP A 159 6.83 27.97 7.09
C ASP A 159 5.84 29.08 7.50
N GLY A 160 6.27 30.34 7.38
CA GLY A 160 5.49 31.50 7.81
C GLY A 160 5.27 31.62 9.31
N ALA A 161 5.91 30.81 10.13
CA ALA A 161 5.78 30.89 11.58
C ALA A 161 6.46 32.14 12.14
N THR A 162 5.75 32.86 12.99
CA THR A 162 6.28 34.00 13.79
C THR A 162 6.77 33.55 15.15
N ALA A 163 6.27 32.41 15.64
CA ALA A 163 6.73 31.76 16.86
C ALA A 163 6.64 30.24 16.70
N ILE A 164 7.66 29.56 17.19
CA ILE A 164 7.77 28.08 17.17
C ILE A 164 7.96 27.62 18.60
N ARG A 165 7.12 26.70 19.04
CA ARG A 165 7.21 26.08 20.36
C ARG A 165 7.35 24.57 20.22
N VAL A 166 8.35 24.03 20.91
CA VAL A 166 8.62 22.59 20.98
C VAL A 166 8.20 22.08 22.34
N THR A 167 7.44 21.00 22.39
CA THR A 167 7.04 20.31 23.62
C THR A 167 7.66 18.92 23.62
N LEU A 168 8.39 18.60 24.68
CA LEU A 168 9.02 17.31 24.93
C LEU A 168 8.00 16.32 25.52
N ASN A 169 8.34 15.02 25.50
CA ASN A 169 7.47 13.96 26.04
C ASN A 169 7.17 14.09 27.54
N ASN A 170 8.08 14.71 28.30
CA ASN A 170 7.86 15.00 29.73
C ASN A 170 6.89 16.18 29.98
N GLY A 171 6.42 16.85 28.92
CA GLY A 171 5.52 17.99 28.98
C GLY A 171 6.22 19.37 29.05
N ASP A 172 7.53 19.43 29.17
CA ASP A 172 8.28 20.68 29.12
C ASP A 172 8.20 21.31 27.73
N SER A 173 8.04 22.62 27.69
CA SER A 173 7.90 23.37 26.43
C SER A 173 8.93 24.50 26.34
N TYR A 174 9.52 24.62 25.17
CA TYR A 174 10.59 25.58 24.88
C TYR A 174 10.27 26.37 23.61
N ASP A 175 10.65 27.63 23.58
CA ASP A 175 10.65 28.40 22.34
C ASP A 175 11.84 27.95 21.49
N ALA A 176 11.58 27.71 20.21
CA ALA A 176 12.58 27.20 19.26
C ALA A 176 12.95 28.28 18.23
N LYS A 177 14.20 28.21 17.78
CA LYS A 177 14.73 29.06 16.72
C LYS A 177 15.00 28.22 15.49
N LEU A 178 14.67 28.75 14.31
CA LEU A 178 15.08 28.15 13.05
C LEU A 178 16.59 28.32 12.87
N VAL A 179 17.31 27.24 12.71
CA VAL A 179 18.74 27.20 12.40
C VAL A 179 18.97 27.25 10.89
N GLY A 180 18.18 26.47 10.15
CA GLY A 180 18.22 26.42 8.70
C GLY A 180 17.10 25.53 8.18
N GLY A 181 16.74 25.72 6.92
CA GLY A 181 15.71 24.94 6.25
C GLY A 181 15.94 24.91 4.77
N GLU A 182 15.41 23.86 4.15
CA GLU A 182 15.47 23.66 2.71
C GLU A 182 14.06 23.27 2.23
N GLU A 183 13.45 24.17 1.47
CA GLU A 183 12.04 24.09 1.08
C GLU A 183 11.77 22.96 0.06
N LEU A 184 12.71 22.73 -0.88
CA LEU A 184 12.53 21.75 -1.95
C LEU A 184 12.46 20.32 -1.42
N ASN A 185 13.30 19.99 -0.43
CA ASN A 185 13.30 18.68 0.23
C ASN A 185 12.45 18.66 1.51
N ASP A 186 11.79 19.79 1.82
CA ASP A 186 10.88 19.91 2.95
C ASP A 186 11.51 19.55 4.30
N VAL A 187 12.73 20.04 4.58
CA VAL A 187 13.49 19.77 5.81
C VAL A 187 13.85 21.07 6.52
N ALA A 188 13.69 21.09 7.84
CA ALA A 188 14.14 22.19 8.68
C ALA A 188 14.82 21.68 9.95
N VAL A 189 15.77 22.47 10.45
CA VAL A 189 16.47 22.26 11.71
C VAL A 189 16.14 23.38 12.66
N LEU A 190 15.66 23.00 13.84
CA LEU A 190 15.36 23.91 14.94
C LEU A 190 16.37 23.75 16.06
N LYS A 191 16.47 24.78 16.92
CA LYS A 191 17.26 24.75 18.16
C LYS A 191 16.41 25.24 19.33
N ILE A 192 16.38 24.47 20.39
CA ILE A 192 15.89 24.89 21.70
C ILE A 192 17.07 25.16 22.63
N ASP A 193 17.01 26.24 23.39
CA ASP A 193 18.06 26.64 24.30
C ASP A 193 17.73 26.24 25.74
N GLY A 194 18.75 26.18 26.62
CA GLY A 194 18.59 25.92 28.05
C GLY A 194 18.32 24.45 28.41
N VAL A 195 18.60 23.53 27.47
CA VAL A 195 18.46 22.09 27.66
C VAL A 195 19.82 21.39 27.57
N SER A 196 19.93 20.23 28.20
CA SER A 196 21.11 19.38 28.16
C SER A 196 20.71 17.93 28.46
N GLY A 197 21.48 16.99 27.95
CA GLY A 197 21.24 15.56 28.21
C GLY A 197 19.95 15.05 27.58
N LEU A 198 19.47 15.71 26.51
CA LEU A 198 18.37 15.18 25.71
C LEU A 198 18.81 13.88 25.04
N LYS A 199 17.85 13.07 24.64
CA LYS A 199 18.07 11.76 24.04
C LYS A 199 17.96 11.87 22.52
N PRO A 200 19.09 11.88 21.77
CA PRO A 200 19.01 11.93 20.32
C PRO A 200 18.56 10.58 19.73
N VAL A 201 17.95 10.63 18.56
CA VAL A 201 17.71 9.44 17.75
C VAL A 201 19.00 8.93 17.15
N VAL A 202 19.00 7.65 16.74
CA VAL A 202 20.04 7.07 15.90
C VAL A 202 19.62 7.21 14.44
N LEU A 203 20.43 7.83 13.59
CA LEU A 203 20.17 7.94 12.17
C LEU A 203 20.58 6.65 11.45
N GLY A 204 19.74 6.17 10.56
CA GLY A 204 19.99 5.04 9.65
C GLY A 204 20.26 5.50 8.23
N ASP A 205 20.32 4.55 7.32
CA ASP A 205 20.46 4.79 5.89
C ASP A 205 19.21 4.29 5.16
N SER A 206 18.48 5.21 4.51
CA SER A 206 17.27 4.88 3.77
C SER A 206 17.53 4.03 2.52
N THR A 207 18.78 3.96 2.05
CA THR A 207 19.16 3.10 0.91
C THR A 207 19.20 1.62 1.27
N ASP A 208 19.25 1.30 2.56
CA ASP A 208 19.19 -0.08 3.08
C ASP A 208 17.76 -0.61 3.18
N LEU A 209 16.74 0.25 3.10
CA LEU A 209 15.33 -0.15 3.23
C LEU A 209 14.89 -1.10 2.12
N VAL A 210 14.15 -2.13 2.52
CA VAL A 210 13.58 -3.12 1.61
C VAL A 210 12.05 -3.04 1.67
N VAL A 211 11.39 -3.16 0.51
CA VAL A 211 9.92 -3.24 0.43
C VAL A 211 9.42 -4.44 1.23
N GLY A 212 8.43 -4.21 2.09
CA GLY A 212 7.91 -5.20 3.04
C GLY A 212 8.57 -5.15 4.43
N GLU A 213 9.59 -4.31 4.65
CA GLU A 213 10.19 -4.10 5.96
C GLU A 213 9.23 -3.34 6.88
N THR A 214 9.20 -3.73 8.16
CA THR A 214 8.39 -3.06 9.17
C THR A 214 8.98 -1.70 9.51
N VAL A 215 8.14 -0.67 9.48
CA VAL A 215 8.50 0.69 9.89
C VAL A 215 7.44 1.26 10.83
N CYS A 216 7.82 2.25 11.63
CA CYS A 216 6.89 2.98 12.47
C CYS A 216 7.28 4.44 12.60
N THR A 217 6.32 5.28 12.95
CA THR A 217 6.53 6.69 13.27
C THR A 217 5.93 7.03 14.63
N ILE A 218 6.53 7.98 15.32
CA ILE A 218 6.02 8.54 16.57
C ILE A 218 5.85 10.04 16.35
N GLY A 219 4.63 10.55 16.59
CA GLY A 219 4.33 11.94 16.31
C GLY A 219 3.12 12.48 17.05
N ASN A 220 2.72 13.70 16.69
CA ASN A 220 1.58 14.42 17.26
C ASN A 220 0.37 14.33 16.32
N ALA A 221 -0.15 13.12 16.13
CA ALA A 221 -1.24 12.87 15.21
C ALA A 221 -2.43 13.82 15.47
N LEU A 222 -2.94 14.42 14.39
CA LEU A 222 -4.03 15.41 14.43
C LEU A 222 -3.75 16.65 15.29
N GLY A 223 -2.49 16.90 15.67
CA GLY A 223 -2.10 18.03 16.54
C GLY A 223 -2.60 17.93 17.99
N THR A 224 -3.24 16.83 18.37
CA THR A 224 -3.87 16.63 19.69
C THR A 224 -3.54 15.27 20.32
N LEU A 225 -3.04 14.34 19.53
CA LEU A 225 -2.67 12.99 19.97
C LEU A 225 -1.13 12.87 20.04
N SER A 226 -0.56 13.62 20.99
CA SER A 226 0.89 13.72 21.19
C SER A 226 1.51 12.34 21.43
N PHE A 227 2.70 12.13 20.85
CA PHE A 227 3.51 10.92 20.99
C PHE A 227 2.78 9.62 20.61
N SER A 228 1.84 9.70 19.65
CA SER A 228 1.18 8.52 19.11
C SER A 228 2.09 7.78 18.15
N GLN A 229 2.16 6.44 18.30
CA GLN A 229 2.87 5.58 17.36
C GLN A 229 1.89 5.00 16.33
N THR A 230 2.27 5.06 15.07
CA THR A 230 1.65 4.28 14.00
C THR A 230 2.70 3.41 13.31
N SER A 231 2.29 2.25 12.79
CA SER A 231 3.21 1.29 12.19
C SER A 231 2.62 0.69 10.91
N GLY A 232 3.48 0.17 10.07
CA GLY A 232 3.15 -0.47 8.81
C GLY A 232 4.40 -1.03 8.17
N TYR A 233 4.40 -1.06 6.84
CA TYR A 233 5.48 -1.61 6.04
C TYR A 233 5.96 -0.61 4.99
N VAL A 234 7.18 -0.77 4.55
CA VAL A 234 7.68 -0.07 3.36
C VAL A 234 6.96 -0.61 2.13
N SER A 235 6.17 0.24 1.46
CA SER A 235 5.43 -0.13 0.24
C SER A 235 6.25 0.12 -1.03
N SER A 236 7.14 1.12 -1.01
CA SER A 236 8.08 1.43 -2.10
C SER A 236 9.18 2.35 -1.61
N THR A 237 10.33 2.34 -2.28
CA THR A 237 11.46 3.26 -2.07
C THR A 237 11.79 4.00 -3.35
N GLY A 238 12.44 5.17 -3.22
CA GLY A 238 12.95 5.94 -4.36
C GLY A 238 11.87 6.53 -5.28
N ARG A 239 10.64 6.76 -4.80
CA ARG A 239 9.58 7.36 -5.62
C ARG A 239 9.81 8.84 -5.86
N SER A 240 9.46 9.29 -7.08
CA SER A 240 9.30 10.71 -7.38
C SER A 240 7.82 11.06 -7.37
N ILE A 241 7.45 12.09 -6.63
CA ILE A 241 6.06 12.53 -6.46
C ILE A 241 5.96 13.99 -6.90
N THR A 242 5.04 14.27 -7.82
CA THR A 242 4.73 15.64 -8.23
C THR A 242 3.61 16.20 -7.37
N MET A 243 3.89 17.28 -6.67
CA MET A 243 2.94 17.98 -5.82
C MET A 243 1.94 18.79 -6.65
N SER A 244 0.84 19.24 -6.03
CA SER A 244 -0.20 20.04 -6.70
C SER A 244 0.30 21.40 -7.21
N ASP A 245 1.35 21.93 -6.64
CA ASP A 245 2.04 23.16 -7.06
C ASP A 245 3.08 22.94 -8.16
N GLY A 246 3.26 21.69 -8.63
CA GLY A 246 4.24 21.29 -9.64
C GLY A 246 5.62 20.97 -9.09
N THR A 247 5.87 21.11 -7.80
CA THR A 247 7.13 20.71 -7.15
C THR A 247 7.31 19.21 -7.24
N VAL A 248 8.52 18.73 -7.57
CA VAL A 248 8.84 17.30 -7.63
C VAL A 248 9.70 16.94 -6.42
N MET A 249 9.17 16.10 -5.56
CA MET A 249 9.91 15.48 -4.45
C MET A 249 10.47 14.13 -4.91
N ASN A 250 11.77 13.93 -4.74
CA ASN A 250 12.46 12.71 -5.15
C ASN A 250 12.86 11.87 -3.93
N ASN A 251 13.19 10.59 -4.17
CA ASN A 251 13.62 9.63 -3.15
C ASN A 251 12.62 9.43 -2.01
N MET A 252 11.33 9.56 -2.31
CA MET A 252 10.28 9.37 -1.30
C MET A 252 10.13 7.90 -0.95
N ILE A 253 10.00 7.63 0.36
CA ILE A 253 9.65 6.32 0.91
C ILE A 253 8.13 6.28 1.02
N GLN A 254 7.50 5.28 0.39
CA GLN A 254 6.09 5.02 0.57
C GLN A 254 5.90 3.96 1.66
N THR A 255 4.99 4.22 2.59
CA THR A 255 4.58 3.29 3.64
C THR A 255 3.06 3.26 3.76
N ASP A 256 2.52 2.20 4.33
CA ASP A 256 1.11 2.08 4.74
C ASP A 256 0.90 2.45 6.22
N CYS A 257 1.92 2.98 6.89
CA CYS A 257 1.74 3.64 8.18
C CYS A 257 0.67 4.72 8.07
N THR A 258 -0.18 4.85 9.06
CA THR A 258 -1.16 5.93 9.09
C THR A 258 -0.45 7.27 9.30
N ILE A 259 -0.29 8.05 8.25
CA ILE A 259 0.25 9.41 8.27
C ILE A 259 -0.92 10.39 8.18
N ASN A 260 -1.05 11.26 9.17
CA ASN A 260 -2.06 12.31 9.25
C ASN A 260 -1.40 13.66 9.50
N SER A 261 -2.16 14.73 9.30
CA SER A 261 -1.74 16.08 9.77
C SER A 261 -1.30 16.01 11.22
N GLY A 262 -0.16 16.60 11.54
CA GLY A 262 0.46 16.54 12.86
C GLY A 262 1.57 15.50 13.01
N ASN A 263 1.58 14.41 12.24
CA ASN A 263 2.75 13.50 12.17
C ASN A 263 3.88 14.09 11.31
N SER A 264 3.57 15.08 10.45
CA SER A 264 4.57 15.75 9.62
C SER A 264 5.77 16.22 10.42
N GLY A 265 6.97 15.91 9.97
CA GLY A 265 8.24 16.20 10.62
C GLY A 265 8.69 15.16 11.64
N GLY A 266 7.84 14.16 11.95
CA GLY A 266 8.20 13.07 12.84
C GLY A 266 9.17 12.07 12.20
N PRO A 267 9.88 11.26 12.99
CA PRO A 267 10.82 10.26 12.51
C PRO A 267 10.08 9.04 11.94
N LEU A 268 10.59 8.47 10.84
CA LEU A 268 10.25 7.13 10.38
C LEU A 268 11.36 6.19 10.85
N PHE A 269 11.03 5.28 11.75
CA PHE A 269 11.95 4.29 12.29
C PHE A 269 11.90 2.99 11.49
N ASP A 270 13.05 2.39 11.26
CA ASP A 270 13.18 1.00 10.80
C ASP A 270 13.01 -0.01 11.95
N SER A 271 13.07 -1.29 11.62
CA SER A 271 12.96 -2.39 12.59
C SER A 271 14.12 -2.46 13.61
N TYR A 272 15.16 -1.66 13.44
CA TYR A 272 16.30 -1.55 14.37
C TYR A 272 16.25 -0.29 15.23
N GLY A 273 15.18 0.51 15.13
CA GLY A 273 15.03 1.77 15.85
C GLY A 273 15.88 2.91 15.30
N ARG A 274 16.35 2.82 14.05
CA ARG A 274 17.09 3.90 13.37
C ARG A 274 16.11 4.74 12.56
N VAL A 275 16.32 6.05 12.53
CA VAL A 275 15.53 6.96 11.69
C VAL A 275 16.02 6.88 10.25
N VAL A 276 15.15 6.44 9.36
CA VAL A 276 15.41 6.25 7.92
C VAL A 276 14.65 7.23 7.04
N GLY A 277 13.81 8.08 7.64
CA GLY A 277 13.05 9.09 6.91
C GLY A 277 12.35 10.07 7.84
N ILE A 278 11.74 11.08 7.24
CA ILE A 278 10.91 12.09 7.90
C ILE A 278 9.50 11.96 7.34
N THR A 279 8.50 11.81 8.22
CA THR A 279 7.11 11.74 7.77
C THR A 279 6.65 13.09 7.22
N SER A 280 6.01 13.10 6.05
CA SER A 280 5.44 14.29 5.45
C SER A 280 4.00 14.03 5.04
N ALA A 281 3.04 14.76 5.62
CA ALA A 281 1.62 14.66 5.29
C ALA A 281 1.21 15.64 4.16
N LYS A 282 2.16 16.15 3.37
CA LYS A 282 1.92 17.15 2.33
C LYS A 282 1.08 16.63 1.15
N LEU A 283 0.93 15.32 1.00
CA LEU A 283 0.18 14.68 -0.09
C LEU A 283 -1.31 14.50 0.24
N SER A 284 -2.01 15.58 0.56
CA SER A 284 -3.45 15.55 0.70
C SER A 284 -4.12 16.01 -0.60
N ASN A 285 -4.58 15.09 -1.42
CA ASN A 285 -5.52 15.39 -2.50
C ASN A 285 -6.94 15.48 -1.92
N ASN A 286 -7.48 16.70 -1.85
CA ASN A 286 -8.92 16.98 -1.64
C ASN A 286 -9.59 16.20 -0.49
N GLY A 287 -9.03 16.22 0.71
CA GLY A 287 -9.72 15.70 1.90
C GLY A 287 -9.72 14.17 2.07
N GLN A 288 -9.01 13.44 1.22
CA GLN A 288 -8.68 12.03 1.44
C GLN A 288 -7.23 11.94 1.91
N SER A 289 -7.02 11.33 3.07
CA SER A 289 -5.69 10.99 3.57
C SER A 289 -4.99 10.12 2.53
N SER A 290 -4.03 10.68 1.81
CA SER A 290 -3.16 9.90 0.93
C SER A 290 -2.02 9.36 1.78
N GLN A 291 -1.88 8.05 1.77
CA GLN A 291 -0.72 7.37 2.29
C GLN A 291 0.49 7.73 1.40
N ALA A 292 1.48 8.35 1.97
CA ALA A 292 2.75 8.63 1.31
C ALA A 292 3.88 8.15 2.20
#